data_789b88f06545471c346d2cfa0f10a349
#
_entry.id   789b88f06545471c346d2cfa0f10a349
#
_cell.length_a   1.000
_cell.length_b   1.000
_cell.length_c   1.000
_cell.angle_alpha   90.00
_cell.angle_beta   90.00
_cell.angle_gamma   90.00
#
_symmetry.space_group_name_H-M   'P 1'
#
loop_
_entity.id
_entity.type
_entity.pdbx_description
1 polymer ?
#
loop_
_entity_poly.entity_id
_entity_poly.type
_entity_poly.pdbx_seq_one_letter_code
_entity_poly.pdbx_strand_id
1 'polypeptide(L)'
;IRERFAQLRKMGIKTVMITGDNPLTAAAIAAEAGVDDFLAQATPEAKLKLIREHQAGGRLVAMTGDGTNDAPALAQADVAVAMNTGTQPAREAANMIDLDSNPTKLIEIVEIGKQLLMTRGALTTFSIANDVAKYFAIIPALFGTLYAAGAGEPGPLSALNIMGLNSPQSAILSAIIFNALIIIALIPLALRGVPYRAVGAAQL
;
A
#
# COMPACT_ATOMS: atom_id res chain seq x y z
N ILE A 1 -15.93 15.57 9.94
CA ILE A 1 -14.45 15.69 9.93
C ILE A 1 -13.83 14.79 10.99
N ARG A 2 -14.28 14.84 12.25
CA ARG A 2 -13.75 14.08 13.40
C ARG A 2 -13.67 12.56 13.16
N GLU A 3 -14.71 11.96 12.59
CA GLU A 3 -14.73 10.53 12.25
C GLU A 3 -13.66 10.15 11.23
N ARG A 4 -13.41 11.02 10.26
CA ARG A 4 -12.39 10.80 9.23
C ARG A 4 -10.98 10.84 9.82
N PHE A 5 -10.67 11.77 10.72
CA PHE A 5 -9.39 11.77 11.43
C PHE A 5 -9.24 10.56 12.37
N ALA A 6 -10.33 10.10 12.97
CA ALA A 6 -10.33 8.86 13.74
C ALA A 6 -10.00 7.63 12.85
N GLN A 7 -10.45 7.60 11.59
CA GLN A 7 -10.08 6.56 10.63
C GLN A 7 -8.57 6.60 10.31
N LEU A 8 -8.01 7.78 10.03
CA LEU A 8 -6.56 7.93 9.82
C LEU A 8 -5.75 7.41 11.01
N ARG A 9 -6.18 7.74 12.23
CA ARG A 9 -5.53 7.26 13.45
C ARG A 9 -5.58 5.73 13.58
N LYS A 10 -6.69 5.08 13.22
CA LYS A 10 -6.79 3.62 13.15
C LYS A 10 -5.83 3.00 12.13
N MET A 11 -5.50 3.73 11.08
CA MET A 11 -4.52 3.33 10.06
C MET A 11 -3.06 3.55 10.51
N GLY A 12 -2.83 4.08 11.73
CA GLY A 12 -1.51 4.41 12.26
C GLY A 12 -0.94 5.73 11.71
N ILE A 13 -1.79 6.60 11.15
CA ILE A 13 -1.39 7.91 10.59
C ILE A 13 -1.64 8.98 11.64
N LYS A 14 -0.58 9.72 12.00
CA LYS A 14 -0.66 10.89 12.86
C LYS A 14 -1.08 12.11 12.03
N THR A 15 -2.04 12.86 12.53
CA THR A 15 -2.54 14.09 11.89
C THR A 15 -2.09 15.32 12.67
N VAL A 16 -1.53 16.30 11.96
CA VAL A 16 -1.05 17.56 12.54
C VAL A 16 -1.71 18.71 11.80
N MET A 17 -2.44 19.55 12.51
CA MET A 17 -2.99 20.77 11.96
C MET A 17 -1.94 21.88 12.00
N ILE A 18 -1.75 22.59 10.89
CA ILE A 18 -0.82 23.70 10.79
C ILE A 18 -1.63 24.96 10.46
N THR A 19 -1.53 25.96 11.31
CA THR A 19 -2.29 27.23 11.13
C THR A 19 -1.46 28.44 11.50
N GLY A 20 -1.78 29.57 10.88
CA GLY A 20 -1.25 30.90 11.26
C GLY A 20 -1.92 31.50 12.47
N ASP A 21 -3.00 30.91 12.99
CA ASP A 21 -3.78 31.42 14.12
C ASP A 21 -2.98 31.40 15.44
N ASN A 22 -3.51 32.13 16.42
CA ASN A 22 -2.94 32.08 17.77
C ASN A 22 -3.14 30.68 18.44
N PRO A 23 -2.32 30.34 19.45
CA PRO A 23 -2.35 29.02 20.06
C PRO A 23 -3.69 28.65 20.70
N LEU A 24 -4.44 29.59 21.24
CA LEU A 24 -5.75 29.33 21.88
C LEU A 24 -6.79 28.93 20.82
N THR A 25 -6.87 29.68 19.75
CA THR A 25 -7.76 29.38 18.61
C THR A 25 -7.37 28.06 17.95
N ALA A 26 -6.07 27.87 17.72
CA ALA A 26 -5.56 26.63 17.14
C ALA A 26 -5.88 25.40 17.98
N ALA A 27 -5.71 25.49 19.30
CA ALA A 27 -6.05 24.39 20.22
C ALA A 27 -7.55 24.05 20.21
N ALA A 28 -8.43 25.08 20.19
CA ALA A 28 -9.87 24.88 20.13
C ALA A 28 -10.29 24.17 18.83
N ILE A 29 -9.79 24.63 17.69
CA ILE A 29 -10.08 24.04 16.37
C ILE A 29 -9.53 22.60 16.28
N ALA A 30 -8.30 22.39 16.75
CA ALA A 30 -7.67 21.06 16.76
C ALA A 30 -8.47 20.05 17.59
N ALA A 31 -8.95 20.46 18.77
CA ALA A 31 -9.80 19.65 19.64
C ALA A 31 -11.16 19.34 19.01
N GLU A 32 -11.78 20.32 18.36
CA GLU A 32 -13.05 20.15 17.65
C GLU A 32 -12.89 19.22 16.43
N ALA A 33 -11.85 19.44 15.63
CA ALA A 33 -11.55 18.59 14.48
C ALA A 33 -11.12 17.18 14.86
N GLY A 34 -10.52 17.01 16.05
CA GLY A 34 -10.04 15.73 16.54
C GLY A 34 -8.71 15.28 15.92
N VAL A 35 -7.84 16.24 15.53
CA VAL A 35 -6.48 15.95 15.09
C VAL A 35 -5.58 15.58 16.27
N ASP A 36 -4.43 14.97 15.99
CA ASP A 36 -3.54 14.44 17.03
C ASP A 36 -2.62 15.52 17.61
N ASP A 37 -2.31 16.54 16.80
CA ASP A 37 -1.37 17.60 17.19
C ASP A 37 -1.65 18.88 16.37
N PHE A 38 -1.08 20.00 16.76
CA PHE A 38 -1.17 21.23 15.99
C PHE A 38 0.06 22.12 16.12
N LEU A 39 0.34 22.89 15.07
CA LEU A 39 1.34 23.96 15.04
C LEU A 39 0.61 25.29 14.81
N ALA A 40 0.61 26.15 15.83
CA ALA A 40 0.04 27.49 15.76
C ALA A 40 1.07 28.53 15.33
N GLN A 41 0.63 29.70 14.83
CA GLN A 41 1.50 30.77 14.37
C GLN A 41 2.61 30.33 13.41
N ALA A 42 2.25 29.36 12.55
CA ALA A 42 3.20 28.69 11.67
C ALA A 42 3.70 29.63 10.57
N THR A 43 5.00 29.91 10.57
CA THR A 43 5.70 30.55 9.45
C THR A 43 6.04 29.50 8.37
N PRO A 44 6.33 29.89 7.13
CA PRO A 44 6.78 28.96 6.08
C PRO A 44 7.99 28.10 6.52
N GLU A 45 8.94 28.73 7.24
CA GLU A 45 10.13 28.06 7.75
C GLU A 45 9.78 27.04 8.84
N ALA A 46 8.83 27.38 9.73
CA ALA A 46 8.36 26.47 10.77
C ALA A 46 7.65 25.25 10.18
N LYS A 47 6.84 25.43 9.12
CA LYS A 47 6.21 24.34 8.38
C LYS A 47 7.24 23.41 7.76
N LEU A 48 8.23 23.97 7.06
CA LEU A 48 9.31 23.23 6.43
C LEU A 48 10.15 22.46 7.46
N LYS A 49 10.47 23.07 8.59
CA LYS A 49 11.21 22.46 9.68
C LYS A 49 10.45 21.24 10.25
N LEU A 50 9.16 21.38 10.51
CA LEU A 50 8.32 20.30 11.04
C LEU A 50 8.31 19.08 10.09
N ILE A 51 8.19 19.30 8.78
CA ILE A 51 8.24 18.22 7.79
C ILE A 51 9.58 17.49 7.85
N ARG A 52 10.68 18.25 7.84
CA ARG A 52 12.04 17.68 7.90
C ARG A 52 12.30 16.89 9.19
N GLU A 53 11.79 17.35 10.33
CA GLU A 53 11.89 16.65 11.60
C GLU A 53 11.17 15.30 11.56
N HIS A 54 9.98 15.23 10.98
CA HIS A 54 9.26 13.98 10.81
C HIS A 54 9.97 13.04 9.82
N GLN A 55 10.48 13.56 8.71
CA GLN A 55 11.23 12.79 7.72
C GLN A 55 12.55 12.26 8.29
N ALA A 56 13.27 13.05 9.08
CA ALA A 56 14.50 12.61 9.78
C ALA A 56 14.21 11.47 10.77
N GLY A 57 13.00 11.42 11.33
CA GLY A 57 12.51 10.30 12.14
C GLY A 57 12.08 9.07 11.33
N GLY A 58 12.35 9.02 10.02
CA GLY A 58 12.00 7.89 9.14
C GLY A 58 10.51 7.81 8.77
N ARG A 59 9.74 8.87 8.95
CA ARG A 59 8.32 8.92 8.62
C ARG A 59 8.11 9.52 7.24
N LEU A 60 7.15 8.99 6.49
CA LEU A 60 6.62 9.63 5.29
C LEU A 60 5.63 10.71 5.70
N VAL A 61 5.76 11.88 5.10
CA VAL A 61 4.94 13.06 5.38
C VAL A 61 4.08 13.41 4.19
N ALA A 62 2.77 13.40 4.40
CA ALA A 62 1.81 13.96 3.46
C ALA A 62 1.41 15.36 3.93
N MET A 63 1.39 16.34 3.03
CA MET A 63 0.97 17.70 3.30
C MET A 63 -0.13 18.15 2.33
N THR A 64 -1.11 18.85 2.86
CA THR A 64 -2.10 19.55 2.06
C THR A 64 -2.02 21.06 2.34
N GLY A 65 -2.13 21.88 1.30
CA GLY A 65 -2.05 23.32 1.41
C GLY A 65 -2.62 24.04 0.19
N ASP A 66 -2.91 25.32 0.32
CA ASP A 66 -3.52 26.14 -0.72
C ASP A 66 -2.83 27.50 -0.93
N GLY A 67 -1.97 27.91 -0.01
CA GLY A 67 -1.31 29.21 -0.01
C GLY A 67 0.08 29.21 -0.65
N THR A 68 0.51 30.39 -1.11
CA THR A 68 1.89 30.60 -1.58
C THR A 68 2.92 30.29 -0.49
N ASN A 69 2.55 30.54 0.77
CA ASN A 69 3.37 30.24 1.94
C ASN A 69 3.54 28.73 2.20
N ASP A 70 2.71 27.90 1.59
CA ASP A 70 2.78 26.45 1.71
C ASP A 70 3.71 25.81 0.67
N ALA A 71 4.01 26.52 -0.42
CA ALA A 71 4.77 25.98 -1.54
C ALA A 71 6.11 25.34 -1.14
N PRO A 72 6.97 25.95 -0.29
CA PRO A 72 8.21 25.33 0.15
C PRO A 72 7.99 24.03 0.94
N ALA A 73 6.95 24.02 1.78
CA ALA A 73 6.60 22.86 2.59
C ALA A 73 5.96 21.75 1.74
N LEU A 74 5.11 22.10 0.76
CA LEU A 74 4.56 21.17 -0.22
C LEU A 74 5.67 20.52 -1.06
N ALA A 75 6.64 21.30 -1.54
CA ALA A 75 7.77 20.77 -2.30
C ALA A 75 8.67 19.82 -1.49
N GLN A 76 8.73 19.97 -0.16
CA GLN A 76 9.52 19.13 0.73
C GLN A 76 8.79 17.83 1.11
N ALA A 77 7.46 17.84 1.18
CA ALA A 77 6.68 16.68 1.60
C ALA A 77 6.83 15.50 0.62
N ASP A 78 6.77 14.27 1.13
CA ASP A 78 6.81 13.06 0.31
C ASP A 78 5.56 12.94 -0.58
N VAL A 79 4.43 13.38 -0.06
CA VAL A 79 3.16 13.49 -0.77
C VAL A 79 2.60 14.90 -0.56
N ALA A 80 2.45 15.67 -1.63
CA ALA A 80 1.93 17.03 -1.58
C ALA A 80 0.62 17.14 -2.35
N VAL A 81 -0.41 17.64 -1.70
CA VAL A 81 -1.74 17.85 -2.29
C VAL A 81 -2.09 19.33 -2.23
N ALA A 82 -2.23 19.98 -3.37
CA ALA A 82 -2.73 21.35 -3.43
C ALA A 82 -4.23 21.34 -3.73
N MET A 83 -4.92 22.34 -3.18
CA MET A 83 -6.31 22.59 -3.52
C MET A 83 -6.43 23.20 -4.93
N ASN A 84 -7.49 22.86 -5.66
CA ASN A 84 -7.75 23.48 -6.98
C ASN A 84 -7.91 24.99 -6.89
N THR A 85 -8.50 25.47 -5.81
CA THR A 85 -8.63 26.92 -5.48
C THR A 85 -7.35 27.54 -4.95
N GLY A 86 -6.30 26.74 -4.74
CA GLY A 86 -5.02 27.20 -4.23
C GLY A 86 -4.26 28.09 -5.20
N THR A 87 -3.28 28.80 -4.67
CA THR A 87 -2.40 29.66 -5.46
C THR A 87 -1.57 28.87 -6.45
N GLN A 88 -1.16 29.53 -7.55
CA GLN A 88 -0.33 28.88 -8.56
C GLN A 88 0.98 28.27 -7.99
N PRO A 89 1.75 28.98 -7.12
CA PRO A 89 2.93 28.37 -6.50
C PRO A 89 2.64 27.11 -5.69
N ALA A 90 1.53 27.06 -4.95
CA ALA A 90 1.15 25.85 -4.20
C ALA A 90 0.82 24.68 -5.14
N ARG A 91 0.10 24.95 -6.24
CA ARG A 91 -0.26 23.95 -7.25
C ARG A 91 0.96 23.41 -8.01
N GLU A 92 1.94 24.27 -8.32
CA GLU A 92 3.18 23.87 -8.99
C GLU A 92 4.12 23.07 -8.07
N ALA A 93 4.08 23.34 -6.76
CA ALA A 93 4.88 22.62 -5.76
C ALA A 93 4.31 21.26 -5.38
N ALA A 94 3.03 21.00 -5.65
CA ALA A 94 2.35 19.78 -5.26
C ALA A 94 2.49 18.64 -6.30
N ASN A 95 2.46 17.40 -5.82
CA ASN A 95 2.43 16.20 -6.69
C ASN A 95 1.00 15.93 -7.21
N MET A 96 -0.01 16.35 -6.48
CA MET A 96 -1.43 16.12 -6.77
C MET A 96 -2.23 17.40 -6.57
N ILE A 97 -3.34 17.51 -7.30
CA ILE A 97 -4.30 18.61 -7.13
C ILE A 97 -5.66 18.00 -6.79
N ASP A 98 -6.21 18.40 -5.66
CA ASP A 98 -7.58 18.08 -5.27
C ASP A 98 -8.55 19.02 -5.98
N LEU A 99 -9.27 18.50 -6.97
CA LEU A 99 -10.19 19.28 -7.80
C LEU A 99 -11.41 19.79 -7.03
N ASP A 100 -11.82 19.08 -5.99
CA ASP A 100 -12.95 19.44 -5.13
C ASP A 100 -12.56 20.47 -4.04
N SER A 101 -11.27 20.75 -3.90
CA SER A 101 -10.71 21.62 -2.84
C SER A 101 -11.17 21.20 -1.43
N ASN A 102 -11.21 19.92 -1.18
CA ASN A 102 -11.65 19.34 0.10
C ASN A 102 -10.50 18.63 0.80
N PRO A 103 -9.92 19.20 1.87
CA PRO A 103 -8.75 18.62 2.55
C PRO A 103 -9.01 17.21 3.10
N THR A 104 -10.26 16.80 3.28
CA THR A 104 -10.58 15.43 3.71
C THR A 104 -10.38 14.37 2.61
N LYS A 105 -10.20 14.77 1.36
CA LYS A 105 -9.86 13.88 0.24
C LYS A 105 -8.51 13.19 0.40
N LEU A 106 -7.61 13.76 1.18
CA LEU A 106 -6.35 13.10 1.52
C LEU A 106 -6.57 11.70 2.12
N ILE A 107 -7.66 11.51 2.86
CA ILE A 107 -8.04 10.22 3.44
C ILE A 107 -8.36 9.22 2.34
N GLU A 108 -9.15 9.62 1.36
CA GLU A 108 -9.52 8.77 0.20
C GLU A 108 -8.27 8.39 -0.61
N ILE A 109 -7.33 9.33 -0.79
CA ILE A 109 -6.04 9.08 -1.45
C ILE A 109 -5.24 8.01 -0.69
N VAL A 110 -5.16 8.13 0.63
CA VAL A 110 -4.47 7.15 1.48
C VAL A 110 -5.16 5.78 1.45
N GLU A 111 -6.48 5.75 1.49
CA GLU A 111 -7.26 4.51 1.40
C GLU A 111 -7.03 3.80 0.07
N ILE A 112 -7.13 4.53 -1.04
CA ILE A 112 -6.88 3.99 -2.38
C ILE A 112 -5.42 3.51 -2.51
N GLY A 113 -4.45 4.30 -2.04
CA GLY A 113 -3.04 3.92 -2.06
C GLY A 113 -2.78 2.63 -1.29
N LYS A 114 -3.33 2.50 -0.08
CA LYS A 114 -3.23 1.27 0.72
C LYS A 114 -3.93 0.08 0.05
N GLN A 115 -5.11 0.29 -0.51
CA GLN A 115 -5.84 -0.75 -1.24
C GLN A 115 -5.03 -1.27 -2.43
N LEU A 116 -4.39 -0.39 -3.19
CA LEU A 116 -3.52 -0.78 -4.31
C LEU A 116 -2.31 -1.59 -3.83
N LEU A 117 -1.66 -1.17 -2.74
CA LEU A 117 -0.54 -1.91 -2.16
C LEU A 117 -0.96 -3.30 -1.66
N MET A 118 -2.11 -3.40 -0.98
CA MET A 118 -2.66 -4.68 -0.51
C MET A 118 -2.99 -5.61 -1.68
N THR A 119 -3.65 -5.09 -2.71
CA THR A 119 -3.99 -5.86 -3.91
C THR A 119 -2.73 -6.37 -4.60
N ARG A 120 -1.73 -5.51 -4.77
CA ARG A 120 -0.43 -5.89 -5.36
C ARG A 120 0.28 -6.94 -4.50
N GLY A 121 0.30 -6.78 -3.18
CA GLY A 121 0.88 -7.74 -2.24
C GLY A 121 0.20 -9.11 -2.31
N ALA A 122 -1.13 -9.13 -2.29
CA ALA A 122 -1.92 -10.36 -2.39
C ALA A 122 -1.66 -11.10 -3.70
N LEU A 123 -1.64 -10.39 -4.83
CA LEU A 123 -1.37 -10.98 -6.15
C LEU A 123 0.06 -11.52 -6.26
N THR A 124 1.05 -10.78 -5.73
CA THR A 124 2.45 -11.23 -5.72
C THR A 124 2.62 -12.48 -4.86
N THR A 125 2.05 -12.50 -3.67
CA THR A 125 2.10 -13.67 -2.77
C THR A 125 1.44 -14.88 -3.42
N PHE A 126 0.28 -14.70 -4.04
CA PHE A 126 -0.40 -15.77 -4.75
C PHE A 126 0.43 -16.29 -5.94
N SER A 127 1.06 -15.40 -6.73
CA SER A 127 1.91 -15.79 -7.85
C SER A 127 3.10 -16.62 -7.37
N ILE A 128 3.79 -16.20 -6.33
CA ILE A 128 4.92 -16.94 -5.74
C ILE A 128 4.44 -18.32 -5.22
N ALA A 129 3.33 -18.36 -4.49
CA ALA A 129 2.78 -19.62 -3.98
C ALA A 129 2.42 -20.58 -5.12
N ASN A 130 1.83 -20.07 -6.19
CA ASN A 130 1.49 -20.85 -7.39
C ASN A 130 2.75 -21.39 -8.09
N ASP A 131 3.81 -20.59 -8.19
CA ASP A 131 5.07 -21.04 -8.80
C ASP A 131 5.77 -22.10 -7.94
N VAL A 132 5.80 -21.93 -6.62
CA VAL A 132 6.32 -22.94 -5.68
C VAL A 132 5.53 -24.24 -5.82
N ALA A 133 4.19 -24.17 -5.86
CA ALA A 133 3.35 -25.37 -6.04
C ALA A 133 3.65 -26.11 -7.34
N LYS A 134 3.94 -25.43 -8.43
CA LYS A 134 4.35 -26.03 -9.70
C LYS A 134 5.68 -26.80 -9.58
N TYR A 135 6.65 -26.23 -8.87
CA TYR A 135 7.92 -26.93 -8.64
C TYR A 135 7.73 -28.21 -7.85
N PHE A 136 6.89 -28.20 -6.82
CA PHE A 136 6.55 -29.39 -6.06
C PHE A 136 5.76 -30.43 -6.87
N ALA A 137 5.06 -30.04 -7.91
CA ALA A 137 4.38 -30.95 -8.82
C ALA A 137 5.33 -31.54 -9.89
N ILE A 138 6.17 -30.70 -10.49
CA ILE A 138 7.01 -31.04 -11.65
C ILE A 138 8.27 -31.83 -11.22
N ILE A 139 8.96 -31.38 -10.19
CA ILE A 139 10.23 -31.97 -9.75
C ILE A 139 10.06 -33.47 -9.34
N PRO A 140 9.11 -33.82 -8.48
CA PRO A 140 8.91 -35.24 -8.15
C PRO A 140 8.49 -36.10 -9.35
N ALA A 141 7.71 -35.53 -10.27
CA ALA A 141 7.28 -36.25 -11.48
C ALA A 141 8.44 -36.51 -12.46
N LEU A 142 9.38 -35.55 -12.61
CA LEU A 142 10.54 -35.70 -13.47
C LEU A 142 11.62 -36.61 -12.87
N PHE A 143 11.84 -36.52 -11.57
CA PHE A 143 12.96 -37.14 -10.88
C PHE A 143 12.53 -38.27 -9.90
N GLY A 144 11.27 -38.69 -9.96
CA GLY A 144 10.69 -39.67 -9.03
C GLY A 144 11.39 -41.03 -9.05
N THR A 145 12.01 -41.37 -10.17
CA THR A 145 12.80 -42.63 -10.32
C THR A 145 14.30 -42.40 -10.07
N LEU A 146 14.74 -41.17 -9.88
CA LEU A 146 16.15 -40.88 -9.60
C LEU A 146 16.51 -41.42 -8.21
N TYR A 147 17.65 -42.07 -8.08
CA TYR A 147 18.11 -42.73 -6.85
C TYR A 147 17.22 -43.93 -6.40
N ALA A 148 16.42 -44.51 -7.30
CA ALA A 148 15.74 -45.76 -7.02
C ALA A 148 16.75 -46.91 -6.87
N ALA A 149 16.49 -47.80 -5.95
CA ALA A 149 17.37 -48.95 -5.70
C ALA A 149 17.36 -50.01 -6.82
N GLY A 150 16.33 -49.97 -7.69
CA GLY A 150 16.18 -50.88 -8.83
C GLY A 150 15.30 -50.27 -9.94
N ALA A 151 15.36 -50.89 -11.12
CA ALA A 151 14.55 -50.48 -12.27
C ALA A 151 13.05 -50.69 -11.96
N GLY A 152 12.29 -49.58 -11.85
CA GLY A 152 10.85 -49.60 -11.56
C GLY A 152 10.47 -49.40 -10.09
N GLU A 153 11.45 -49.28 -9.17
CA GLU A 153 11.17 -48.90 -7.79
C GLU A 153 11.02 -47.41 -7.61
N PRO A 154 10.19 -46.95 -6.64
CA PRO A 154 10.04 -45.56 -6.34
C PRO A 154 11.31 -45.00 -5.65
N GLY A 155 11.90 -43.96 -6.20
CA GLY A 155 13.02 -43.24 -5.56
C GLY A 155 12.55 -42.37 -4.39
N PRO A 156 13.49 -41.80 -3.62
CA PRO A 156 13.17 -40.96 -2.44
C PRO A 156 12.24 -39.78 -2.75
N LEU A 157 12.31 -39.24 -3.95
CA LEU A 157 11.47 -38.10 -4.37
C LEU A 157 10.04 -38.50 -4.73
N SER A 158 9.74 -39.82 -4.84
CA SER A 158 8.37 -40.29 -5.08
C SER A 158 7.44 -39.99 -3.91
N ALA A 159 7.96 -39.86 -2.69
CA ALA A 159 7.20 -39.47 -1.51
C ALA A 159 6.61 -38.05 -1.63
N LEU A 160 7.20 -37.19 -2.47
CA LEU A 160 6.73 -35.84 -2.75
C LEU A 160 5.73 -35.79 -3.93
N ASN A 161 5.48 -36.89 -4.61
CA ASN A 161 4.52 -36.98 -5.71
C ASN A 161 3.08 -37.06 -5.19
N ILE A 162 2.63 -35.99 -4.54
CA ILE A 162 1.30 -35.86 -3.92
C ILE A 162 0.18 -35.97 -4.99
N MET A 163 0.44 -35.50 -6.21
CA MET A 163 -0.55 -35.49 -7.29
C MET A 163 -0.76 -36.88 -7.91
N GLY A 164 0.14 -37.84 -7.70
CA GLY A 164 -0.01 -39.22 -8.17
C GLY A 164 -0.20 -39.37 -9.68
N LEU A 165 0.37 -38.47 -10.48
CA LEU A 165 0.21 -38.46 -11.94
C LEU A 165 1.01 -39.61 -12.59
N ASN A 166 0.42 -40.26 -13.58
CA ASN A 166 0.96 -41.50 -14.18
C ASN A 166 2.21 -41.27 -15.04
N SER A 167 2.51 -40.05 -15.45
CA SER A 167 3.70 -39.73 -16.24
C SER A 167 4.19 -38.30 -16.02
N PRO A 168 5.53 -38.06 -16.18
CA PRO A 168 6.09 -36.73 -16.15
C PRO A 168 5.43 -35.75 -17.13
N GLN A 169 5.07 -36.24 -18.32
CA GLN A 169 4.42 -35.46 -19.36
C GLN A 169 3.03 -34.95 -18.92
N SER A 170 2.26 -35.80 -18.23
CA SER A 170 0.95 -35.43 -17.71
C SER A 170 1.07 -34.40 -16.57
N ALA A 171 2.12 -34.47 -15.75
CA ALA A 171 2.38 -33.47 -14.71
C ALA A 171 2.72 -32.10 -15.30
N ILE A 172 3.58 -32.06 -16.32
CA ILE A 172 3.95 -30.82 -17.01
C ILE A 172 2.72 -30.22 -17.71
N LEU A 173 1.97 -31.03 -18.46
CA LEU A 173 0.76 -30.57 -19.15
C LEU A 173 -0.29 -30.03 -18.17
N SER A 174 -0.53 -30.73 -17.07
CA SER A 174 -1.45 -30.29 -16.02
C SER A 174 -1.03 -28.94 -15.41
N ALA A 175 0.26 -28.77 -15.12
CA ALA A 175 0.81 -27.53 -14.60
C ALA A 175 0.65 -26.35 -15.59
N ILE A 176 0.84 -26.59 -16.89
CA ILE A 176 0.67 -25.57 -17.94
C ILE A 176 -0.82 -25.17 -18.06
N ILE A 177 -1.73 -26.16 -18.13
CA ILE A 177 -3.18 -25.91 -18.23
C ILE A 177 -3.67 -25.14 -16.99
N PHE A 178 -3.27 -25.59 -15.79
CA PHE A 178 -3.62 -24.91 -14.55
C PHE A 178 -3.13 -23.46 -14.53
N ASN A 179 -1.90 -23.22 -14.97
CA ASN A 179 -1.36 -21.86 -15.04
C ASN A 179 -2.16 -20.96 -15.99
N ALA A 180 -2.54 -21.48 -17.15
CA ALA A 180 -3.36 -20.72 -18.09
C ALA A 180 -4.73 -20.36 -17.50
N LEU A 181 -5.40 -21.31 -16.85
CA LEU A 181 -6.70 -21.09 -16.19
C LEU A 181 -6.61 -20.13 -15.02
N ILE A 182 -5.57 -20.22 -14.21
CA ILE A 182 -5.32 -19.34 -13.06
C ILE A 182 -5.10 -17.89 -13.50
N ILE A 183 -4.36 -17.66 -14.58
CA ILE A 183 -4.14 -16.30 -15.10
C ILE A 183 -5.47 -15.67 -15.52
N ILE A 184 -6.34 -16.42 -16.22
CA ILE A 184 -7.67 -15.95 -16.61
C ILE A 184 -8.51 -15.60 -15.37
N ALA A 185 -8.44 -16.39 -14.30
CA ALA A 185 -9.17 -16.15 -13.05
C ALA A 185 -8.59 -14.97 -12.25
N LEU A 186 -7.27 -14.76 -12.31
CA LEU A 186 -6.60 -13.68 -11.57
C LEU A 186 -6.85 -12.29 -12.16
N ILE A 187 -7.04 -12.17 -13.47
CA ILE A 187 -7.29 -10.87 -14.10
C ILE A 187 -8.53 -10.18 -13.51
N PRO A 188 -9.71 -10.80 -13.42
CA PRO A 188 -10.87 -10.18 -12.78
C PRO A 188 -10.67 -9.89 -11.30
N LEU A 189 -9.93 -10.75 -10.58
CA LEU A 189 -9.62 -10.54 -9.17
C LEU A 189 -8.70 -9.34 -8.97
N ALA A 190 -7.70 -9.18 -9.83
CA ALA A 190 -6.80 -8.03 -9.83
C ALA A 190 -7.53 -6.72 -10.12
N LEU A 191 -8.47 -6.74 -11.06
CA LEU A 191 -9.28 -5.56 -11.41
C LEU A 191 -10.28 -5.16 -10.30
N ARG A 192 -10.83 -6.13 -9.57
CA ARG A 192 -11.71 -5.84 -8.42
C ARG A 192 -10.95 -5.34 -7.21
N GLY A 193 -9.68 -5.72 -7.05
CA GLY A 193 -8.88 -5.43 -5.87
C GLY A 193 -9.33 -6.20 -4.63
N VAL A 194 -8.53 -6.08 -3.57
CA VAL A 194 -8.85 -6.62 -2.25
C VAL A 194 -9.61 -5.56 -1.45
N PRO A 195 -10.72 -5.88 -0.75
CA PRO A 195 -11.42 -4.91 0.08
C PRO A 195 -10.48 -4.30 1.12
N TYR A 196 -10.45 -2.98 1.18
CA TYR A 196 -9.64 -2.26 2.15
C TYR A 196 -10.18 -2.47 3.57
N ARG A 197 -9.27 -2.73 4.52
CA ARG A 197 -9.57 -2.73 5.95
C ARG A 197 -8.67 -1.70 6.63
N ALA A 198 -9.28 -0.80 7.43
CA ALA A 198 -8.57 0.23 8.19
C ALA A 198 -7.88 -0.40 9.41
N VAL A 199 -6.80 -1.14 9.17
CA VAL A 199 -5.97 -1.77 10.21
C VAL A 199 -4.50 -1.42 10.00
N GLY A 200 -3.70 -1.51 11.06
CA GLY A 200 -2.26 -1.29 10.97
C GLY A 200 -1.57 -2.35 10.12
N ALA A 201 -0.41 -2.00 9.54
CA ALA A 201 0.35 -2.89 8.64
C ALA A 201 0.73 -4.26 9.24
N ALA A 202 0.80 -4.36 10.58
CA ALA A 202 1.11 -5.62 11.27
C ALA A 202 -0.10 -6.56 11.42
N GLN A 203 -1.31 -6.10 11.05
CA GLN A 203 -2.57 -6.85 11.16
C GLN A 203 -3.14 -7.23 9.78
N LEU A 204 -2.44 -6.88 8.71
CA LEU A 204 -2.70 -7.22 7.33
C LEU A 204 -1.98 -8.51 6.96
#